data_794205bf0c871ea1be6527e650715049
#
_entry.id   794205bf0c871ea1be6527e650715049
#
_cell.length_a   1.000
_cell.length_b   1.000
_cell.length_c   1.000
_cell.angle_alpha   90.00
_cell.angle_beta   90.00
_cell.angle_gamma   90.00
#
_symmetry.space_group_name_H-M   'P 1'
#
loop_
_entity.id
_entity.type
_entity.pdbx_description
1 polymer ?
#
loop_
_entity_poly.entity_id
_entity_poly.type
_entity_poly.pdbx_seq_one_letter_code
_entity_poly.pdbx_strand_id
1 'polypeptide(L)'
;MKNHLIQSIAIISIAILIQCNPESHWPQFLGPGGNNMSSETNLPMEWGNNNNLIWKYQIPGKGWSSPIVWDDKVFITTAYKDVEDAKSKNDENADSSQDDRRIQPDVDYRFEIYCLNKNTGAVIWVETAYLGKPGIITHRDNTYASETPVTDGKNLYVYFGMRGLYCYDLDGNKVWEKNIGIYPMQANWGTSSSPILYKDLLILQFDNEENSQVLALNKFTGEEVWRTMRDEISTWSTPYIWKNKVRTELVTGGKKTRSYNPDTGELYWELDMRGGRDITSPVGNDDMVFVCNEERRDGGGTLFAVKAGASGDISLDSAQDSNEWVAWTQPKSRIAMATPLLYKGFLYGLARNGGTISCFDIETGEYAYKRERLEGAKSFWASPWVYNDMVFCLDDTGTTHVLQPGQEFKVLATNTLDDKFWSSTAMAGGVLIFRGVDFVYGIGMAE
;
A
#
# COMPACT_ATOMS: atom_id res chain seq x y z
N MET A 1 36.07 -12.35 -73.17
CA MET A 1 36.11 -11.52 -71.95
C MET A 1 34.67 -11.40 -71.49
N LYS A 2 34.28 -12.17 -70.47
CA LYS A 2 32.93 -12.14 -69.84
C LYS A 2 33.04 -11.48 -68.46
N ASN A 3 32.42 -10.31 -68.32
CA ASN A 3 32.33 -9.59 -67.05
C ASN A 3 31.19 -10.20 -66.19
N HIS A 4 31.54 -10.75 -65.04
CA HIS A 4 30.57 -11.16 -64.01
C HIS A 4 30.36 -9.98 -63.04
N LEU A 5 29.16 -9.41 -63.06
CA LEU A 5 28.72 -8.46 -62.13
C LEU A 5 28.21 -9.21 -60.87
N ILE A 6 28.87 -9.05 -59.70
CA ILE A 6 28.43 -9.57 -58.43
C ILE A 6 27.56 -8.51 -57.80
N GLN A 7 26.25 -8.73 -57.70
CA GLN A 7 25.32 -7.90 -56.90
C GLN A 7 25.38 -8.36 -55.45
N SER A 8 25.91 -7.52 -54.59
CA SER A 8 25.86 -7.72 -53.12
C SER A 8 24.49 -7.28 -52.62
N ILE A 9 23.69 -8.20 -52.11
CA ILE A 9 22.43 -7.94 -51.41
C ILE A 9 22.80 -7.68 -49.96
N ALA A 10 22.65 -6.42 -49.51
CA ALA A 10 22.73 -6.05 -48.09
C ALA A 10 21.40 -6.39 -47.39
N ILE A 11 21.42 -7.39 -46.52
CA ILE A 11 20.31 -7.73 -45.65
C ILE A 11 20.36 -6.74 -44.45
N ILE A 12 19.45 -5.77 -44.44
CA ILE A 12 19.23 -4.89 -43.29
C ILE A 12 18.37 -5.67 -42.29
N SER A 13 18.99 -6.21 -41.25
CA SER A 13 18.28 -6.76 -40.11
C SER A 13 17.74 -5.59 -39.26
N ILE A 14 16.45 -5.34 -39.35
CA ILE A 14 15.74 -4.43 -38.43
C ILE A 14 15.61 -5.18 -37.10
N ALA A 15 16.48 -4.89 -36.15
CA ALA A 15 16.29 -5.28 -34.78
C ALA A 15 15.12 -4.44 -34.19
N ILE A 16 13.97 -5.05 -34.07
CA ILE A 16 12.85 -4.47 -33.27
C ILE A 16 13.33 -4.54 -31.83
N LEU A 17 13.85 -3.44 -31.30
CA LEU A 17 14.02 -3.24 -29.87
C LEU A 17 12.61 -3.16 -29.28
N ILE A 18 12.12 -4.27 -28.74
CA ILE A 18 10.99 -4.24 -27.80
C ILE A 18 11.52 -3.46 -26.61
N GLN A 19 11.24 -2.16 -26.57
CA GLN A 19 11.35 -1.38 -25.35
C GLN A 19 10.31 -1.97 -24.37
N CYS A 20 10.76 -2.84 -23.46
CA CYS A 20 10.03 -3.10 -22.23
C CYS A 20 9.93 -1.75 -21.52
N ASN A 21 8.77 -1.14 -21.58
CA ASN A 21 8.48 0.06 -20.80
C ASN A 21 8.36 -0.41 -19.33
N PRO A 22 9.32 -0.11 -18.44
CA PRO A 22 9.32 -0.66 -17.08
C PRO A 22 8.15 -0.14 -16.23
N GLU A 23 7.35 0.77 -16.75
CA GLU A 23 6.28 1.48 -16.04
C GLU A 23 4.86 0.98 -16.32
N SER A 24 4.70 -0.06 -17.14
CA SER A 24 3.38 -0.67 -17.37
C SER A 24 2.87 -1.47 -16.16
N HIS A 25 3.59 -1.45 -15.03
CA HIS A 25 3.32 -2.30 -13.89
C HIS A 25 3.21 -1.52 -12.57
N TRP A 26 2.25 -1.92 -11.74
CA TRP A 26 2.07 -1.44 -10.37
C TRP A 26 1.98 -2.66 -9.44
N PRO A 27 3.11 -3.31 -9.13
CA PRO A 27 3.14 -4.70 -8.67
C PRO A 27 2.80 -4.91 -7.19
N GLN A 28 2.75 -3.85 -6.40
CA GLN A 28 2.59 -3.89 -4.94
C GLN A 28 1.98 -2.62 -4.38
N PHE A 29 1.71 -2.60 -3.07
CA PHE A 29 1.31 -1.40 -2.34
C PHE A 29 2.31 -0.25 -2.58
N LEU A 30 1.79 0.93 -2.97
CA LEU A 30 2.55 2.13 -3.33
C LEU A 30 3.49 1.96 -4.55
N GLY A 31 3.23 0.97 -5.40
CA GLY A 31 3.89 0.80 -6.69
C GLY A 31 5.31 0.22 -6.65
N PRO A 32 6.06 0.30 -7.76
CA PRO A 32 7.31 -0.44 -7.95
C PRO A 32 8.39 -0.16 -6.91
N GLY A 33 8.48 1.09 -6.44
CA GLY A 33 9.45 1.51 -5.43
C GLY A 33 8.88 1.62 -4.02
N GLY A 34 7.59 1.34 -3.81
CA GLY A 34 6.91 1.61 -2.54
C GLY A 34 6.83 3.10 -2.18
N ASN A 35 6.88 3.97 -3.18
CA ASN A 35 6.99 5.42 -3.02
C ASN A 35 5.85 6.22 -3.67
N ASN A 36 4.85 5.53 -4.21
CA ASN A 36 3.64 6.08 -4.83
C ASN A 36 3.89 7.09 -5.96
N MET A 37 4.89 6.83 -6.79
CA MET A 37 5.30 7.69 -7.91
C MET A 37 5.26 6.94 -9.23
N SER A 38 4.85 7.66 -10.30
CA SER A 38 4.95 7.19 -11.67
C SER A 38 5.65 8.23 -12.53
N SER A 39 6.51 7.80 -13.45
CA SER A 39 7.11 8.64 -14.48
C SER A 39 6.33 8.62 -15.80
N GLU A 40 5.19 7.94 -15.85
CA GLU A 40 4.29 7.97 -17.00
C GLU A 40 3.78 9.39 -17.28
N THR A 41 3.77 9.78 -18.54
CA THR A 41 3.31 11.11 -18.97
C THR A 41 1.96 11.11 -19.66
N ASN A 42 1.40 9.93 -19.93
CA ASN A 42 0.14 9.71 -20.64
C ASN A 42 -1.05 9.44 -19.69
N LEU A 43 -0.88 9.64 -18.40
CA LEU A 43 -1.96 9.56 -17.42
C LEU A 43 -2.85 10.81 -17.49
N PRO A 44 -4.18 10.71 -17.37
CA PRO A 44 -5.08 11.84 -17.42
C PRO A 44 -4.90 12.78 -16.21
N MET A 45 -4.93 14.09 -16.47
CA MET A 45 -4.86 15.12 -15.43
C MET A 45 -6.23 15.53 -14.91
N GLU A 46 -7.27 15.28 -15.68
CA GLU A 46 -8.66 15.59 -15.36
C GLU A 46 -9.53 14.37 -15.55
N TRP A 47 -10.41 14.12 -14.59
CA TRP A 47 -11.38 13.04 -14.65
C TRP A 47 -12.63 13.31 -13.83
N GLY A 48 -13.64 12.54 -14.07
CA GLY A 48 -14.92 12.55 -13.35
C GLY A 48 -15.81 11.40 -13.83
N ASN A 49 -17.04 11.34 -13.34
CA ASN A 49 -17.96 10.25 -13.70
C ASN A 49 -18.29 10.18 -15.21
N ASN A 50 -18.07 11.26 -15.95
CA ASN A 50 -18.34 11.36 -17.41
C ASN A 50 -17.13 11.88 -18.20
N ASN A 51 -15.95 11.96 -17.59
CA ASN A 51 -14.74 12.47 -18.22
C ASN A 51 -13.57 11.51 -17.92
N ASN A 52 -12.92 11.00 -18.96
CA ASN A 52 -11.78 10.08 -18.87
C ASN A 52 -12.06 8.79 -18.05
N LEU A 53 -13.32 8.50 -17.73
CA LEU A 53 -13.76 7.23 -17.17
C LEU A 53 -13.89 6.21 -18.28
N ILE A 54 -12.94 5.29 -18.41
CA ILE A 54 -12.95 4.26 -19.46
C ILE A 54 -13.79 3.04 -19.08
N TRP A 55 -13.84 2.71 -17.79
CA TRP A 55 -14.71 1.66 -17.28
C TRP A 55 -14.98 1.80 -15.78
N LYS A 56 -16.06 1.17 -15.33
CA LYS A 56 -16.47 1.05 -13.93
C LYS A 56 -17.00 -0.35 -13.70
N TYR A 57 -16.46 -1.04 -12.69
CA TYR A 57 -16.87 -2.40 -12.35
C TYR A 57 -17.38 -2.45 -10.91
N GLN A 58 -18.61 -2.97 -10.71
CA GLN A 58 -19.15 -3.17 -9.37
C GLN A 58 -18.52 -4.42 -8.75
N ILE A 59 -17.78 -4.25 -7.67
CA ILE A 59 -17.12 -5.36 -6.97
C ILE A 59 -17.99 -5.81 -5.79
N PRO A 60 -18.25 -7.14 -5.62
CA PRO A 60 -18.96 -7.62 -4.47
C PRO A 60 -18.15 -7.49 -3.19
N GLY A 61 -18.84 -7.27 -2.07
CA GLY A 61 -18.20 -7.22 -0.75
C GLY A 61 -17.42 -5.95 -0.48
N LYS A 62 -16.48 -6.05 0.47
CA LYS A 62 -15.63 -4.93 0.89
C LYS A 62 -14.16 -5.33 0.90
N GLY A 63 -13.30 -4.38 0.61
CA GLY A 63 -11.87 -4.52 0.71
C GLY A 63 -11.18 -3.16 0.61
N TRP A 64 -10.19 -2.93 1.45
CA TRP A 64 -9.38 -1.71 1.44
C TRP A 64 -8.01 -1.91 0.79
N SER A 65 -7.75 -3.11 0.25
CA SER A 65 -6.54 -3.38 -0.54
C SER A 65 -6.45 -2.44 -1.72
N SER A 66 -5.26 -1.90 -1.98
CA SER A 66 -5.02 -1.15 -3.21
C SER A 66 -5.02 -2.09 -4.41
N PRO A 67 -5.49 -1.65 -5.58
CA PRO A 67 -5.30 -2.40 -6.80
C PRO A 67 -3.81 -2.55 -7.11
N ILE A 68 -3.44 -3.70 -7.68
CA ILE A 68 -2.13 -3.86 -8.31
C ILE A 68 -2.30 -4.21 -9.78
N VAL A 69 -1.31 -3.86 -10.59
CA VAL A 69 -1.39 -4.00 -12.04
C VAL A 69 -0.14 -4.68 -12.58
N TRP A 70 -0.35 -5.66 -13.45
CA TRP A 70 0.71 -6.27 -14.23
C TRP A 70 0.23 -6.49 -15.67
N ASP A 71 0.89 -5.87 -16.62
CA ASP A 71 0.51 -5.82 -18.03
C ASP A 71 -0.94 -5.30 -18.20
N ASP A 72 -1.85 -6.12 -18.68
CA ASP A 72 -3.27 -5.83 -18.88
C ASP A 72 -4.18 -6.33 -17.73
N LYS A 73 -3.59 -6.89 -16.66
CA LYS A 73 -4.32 -7.47 -15.54
C LYS A 73 -4.31 -6.55 -14.33
N VAL A 74 -5.48 -6.35 -13.72
CA VAL A 74 -5.67 -5.67 -12.44
C VAL A 74 -6.11 -6.70 -11.41
N PHE A 75 -5.39 -6.79 -10.29
CA PHE A 75 -5.74 -7.72 -9.21
C PHE A 75 -6.29 -6.97 -8.01
N ILE A 76 -7.39 -7.47 -7.47
CA ILE A 76 -8.13 -6.87 -6.35
C ILE A 76 -8.61 -7.99 -5.43
N THR A 77 -8.54 -7.76 -4.12
CA THR A 77 -9.06 -8.69 -3.12
C THR A 77 -10.36 -8.16 -2.53
N THR A 78 -11.27 -9.03 -2.16
CA THR A 78 -12.53 -8.70 -1.50
C THR A 78 -12.96 -9.78 -0.51
N ALA A 79 -13.78 -9.42 0.48
CA ALA A 79 -14.37 -10.36 1.39
C ALA A 79 -15.84 -9.98 1.69
N TYR A 80 -16.74 -10.96 1.71
CA TYR A 80 -18.15 -10.75 1.98
C TYR A 80 -18.81 -12.00 2.55
N LYS A 81 -19.93 -11.81 3.25
CA LYS A 81 -20.72 -12.90 3.83
C LYS A 81 -21.21 -13.84 2.75
N ASP A 82 -21.07 -15.15 2.96
CA ASP A 82 -21.67 -16.12 2.06
C ASP A 82 -23.19 -16.12 2.26
N VAL A 83 -23.91 -15.71 1.21
CA VAL A 83 -25.39 -15.58 1.25
C VAL A 83 -26.09 -16.91 1.42
N GLU A 84 -25.48 -18.04 1.04
CA GLU A 84 -26.07 -19.36 1.23
C GLU A 84 -26.08 -19.76 2.71
N ASP A 85 -24.98 -19.49 3.42
CA ASP A 85 -24.87 -19.71 4.87
C ASP A 85 -25.75 -18.70 5.66
N ALA A 86 -25.79 -17.44 5.24
CA ALA A 86 -26.62 -16.41 5.87
C ALA A 86 -28.13 -16.71 5.78
N LYS A 87 -28.61 -17.30 4.68
CA LYS A 87 -30.02 -17.71 4.53
C LYS A 87 -30.39 -18.90 5.41
N SER A 88 -29.43 -19.77 5.73
CA SER A 88 -29.65 -20.97 6.56
C SER A 88 -29.82 -20.66 8.04
N LYS A 89 -29.35 -19.51 8.51
CA LYS A 89 -29.29 -19.12 9.93
C LYS A 89 -30.25 -18.00 10.28
N ASN A 90 -31.46 -17.93 9.73
CA ASN A 90 -32.56 -17.02 10.08
C ASN A 90 -32.15 -15.90 11.05
N ASP A 91 -31.32 -14.95 10.62
CA ASP A 91 -30.95 -13.77 11.38
C ASP A 91 -32.10 -12.72 11.36
N GLU A 92 -33.31 -13.11 11.82
CA GLU A 92 -34.40 -12.17 12.03
C GLU A 92 -34.24 -11.26 13.23
N ASN A 93 -33.12 -11.39 14.00
CA ASN A 93 -32.85 -10.62 15.19
C ASN A 93 -31.49 -9.89 15.20
N ALA A 94 -31.07 -9.35 14.09
CA ALA A 94 -30.01 -8.36 14.13
C ALA A 94 -30.55 -7.04 14.70
N ASP A 95 -30.74 -7.00 16.01
CA ASP A 95 -30.98 -5.75 16.73
C ASP A 95 -29.75 -4.84 16.57
N SER A 96 -29.92 -3.78 15.78
CA SER A 96 -28.91 -2.79 15.42
C SER A 96 -28.42 -1.93 16.64
N SER A 97 -28.81 -2.28 17.86
CA SER A 97 -28.54 -1.52 19.08
C SER A 97 -27.48 -2.11 20.02
N GLN A 98 -26.98 -3.33 19.77
CA GLN A 98 -25.89 -3.88 20.57
C GLN A 98 -24.54 -3.72 19.84
N ASP A 99 -23.54 -3.32 20.62
CA ASP A 99 -22.16 -3.05 20.24
C ASP A 99 -21.57 -4.15 19.34
N ASP A 100 -21.82 -4.04 18.03
CA ASP A 100 -21.41 -4.95 16.96
C ASP A 100 -19.87 -5.17 16.89
N ARG A 101 -19.14 -4.49 17.79
CA ARG A 101 -17.66 -4.46 17.85
C ARG A 101 -17.05 -5.69 18.52
N ARG A 102 -17.83 -6.65 19.03
CA ARG A 102 -17.32 -7.74 19.87
C ARG A 102 -17.75 -9.15 19.47
N ILE A 103 -18.59 -9.30 18.46
CA ILE A 103 -19.10 -10.62 18.06
C ILE A 103 -18.37 -11.08 16.82
N GLN A 104 -17.63 -12.19 16.96
CA GLN A 104 -17.09 -12.89 15.81
C GLN A 104 -18.27 -13.31 14.92
N PRO A 105 -18.30 -12.94 13.63
CA PRO A 105 -19.42 -13.29 12.78
C PRO A 105 -19.56 -14.80 12.71
N ASP A 106 -20.74 -15.30 13.09
CA ASP A 106 -21.07 -16.74 13.06
C ASP A 106 -21.54 -17.21 11.68
N VAL A 107 -21.12 -16.48 10.64
CA VAL A 107 -21.40 -16.79 9.25
C VAL A 107 -20.09 -16.94 8.47
N ASP A 108 -20.12 -17.75 7.44
CA ASP A 108 -19.00 -17.92 6.57
C ASP A 108 -18.84 -16.69 5.63
N TYR A 109 -17.60 -16.41 5.28
CA TYR A 109 -17.20 -15.37 4.36
C TYR A 109 -16.50 -15.99 3.16
N ARG A 110 -16.73 -15.42 2.00
CA ARG A 110 -15.93 -15.64 0.79
C ARG A 110 -14.80 -14.63 0.77
N PHE A 111 -13.58 -15.13 0.63
CA PHE A 111 -12.37 -14.34 0.44
C PHE A 111 -11.93 -14.54 -0.99
N GLU A 112 -12.11 -13.52 -1.83
CA GLU A 112 -11.96 -13.66 -3.28
C GLU A 112 -10.90 -12.74 -3.84
N ILE A 113 -10.32 -13.19 -4.95
CA ILE A 113 -9.37 -12.47 -5.77
C ILE A 113 -10.02 -12.26 -7.13
N TYR A 114 -10.10 -11.03 -7.56
CA TYR A 114 -10.57 -10.64 -8.88
C TYR A 114 -9.39 -10.27 -9.76
N CYS A 115 -9.33 -10.82 -10.96
CA CYS A 115 -8.49 -10.36 -12.04
C CYS A 115 -9.37 -9.69 -13.09
N LEU A 116 -9.17 -8.38 -13.28
CA LEU A 116 -9.89 -7.60 -14.28
C LEU A 116 -8.93 -7.21 -15.41
N ASN A 117 -9.47 -7.04 -16.61
CA ASN A 117 -8.73 -6.44 -17.70
C ASN A 117 -8.57 -4.93 -17.46
N LYS A 118 -7.35 -4.43 -17.46
CA LYS A 118 -7.00 -3.02 -17.18
C LYS A 118 -7.71 -2.03 -18.12
N ASN A 119 -7.87 -2.39 -19.37
CA ASN A 119 -8.38 -1.47 -20.40
C ASN A 119 -9.92 -1.48 -20.52
N THR A 120 -10.57 -2.56 -20.08
CA THR A 120 -12.03 -2.74 -20.27
C THR A 120 -12.81 -2.95 -18.97
N GLY A 121 -12.13 -3.24 -17.85
CA GLY A 121 -12.77 -3.61 -16.60
C GLY A 121 -13.45 -4.99 -16.62
N ALA A 122 -13.36 -5.74 -17.72
CA ALA A 122 -13.94 -7.07 -17.84
C ALA A 122 -13.25 -8.06 -16.90
N VAL A 123 -14.03 -8.91 -16.25
CA VAL A 123 -13.49 -9.99 -15.42
C VAL A 123 -12.78 -11.01 -16.30
N ILE A 124 -11.50 -11.27 -16.02
CA ILE A 124 -10.72 -12.33 -16.65
C ILE A 124 -10.92 -13.63 -15.88
N TRP A 125 -10.76 -13.58 -14.55
CA TRP A 125 -11.04 -14.70 -13.65
C TRP A 125 -11.38 -14.22 -12.23
N VAL A 126 -12.00 -15.08 -11.45
CA VAL A 126 -12.26 -14.91 -10.01
C VAL A 126 -11.92 -16.19 -9.30
N GLU A 127 -11.13 -16.10 -8.22
CA GLU A 127 -10.76 -17.23 -7.40
C GLU A 127 -11.18 -17.03 -5.95
N THR A 128 -11.83 -18.04 -5.37
CA THR A 128 -12.11 -18.09 -3.93
C THR A 128 -10.91 -18.70 -3.22
N ALA A 129 -10.10 -17.86 -2.57
CA ALA A 129 -8.93 -18.31 -1.81
C ALA A 129 -9.34 -19.06 -0.55
N TYR A 130 -10.39 -18.57 0.14
CA TYR A 130 -10.92 -19.17 1.36
C TYR A 130 -12.44 -18.99 1.45
N LEU A 131 -13.12 -20.03 1.91
CA LEU A 131 -14.53 -19.99 2.29
C LEU A 131 -14.68 -20.52 3.71
N GLY A 132 -15.22 -19.72 4.60
CA GLY A 132 -15.42 -20.08 6.00
C GLY A 132 -15.37 -18.88 6.94
N LYS A 133 -15.37 -19.15 8.24
CA LYS A 133 -15.37 -18.09 9.27
C LYS A 133 -14.08 -17.27 9.20
N PRO A 134 -14.12 -15.94 9.40
CA PRO A 134 -12.94 -15.07 9.23
C PRO A 134 -11.83 -15.25 10.28
N GLY A 135 -12.09 -15.97 11.38
CA GLY A 135 -11.09 -16.30 12.40
C GLY A 135 -10.92 -15.24 13.48
N ILE A 136 -10.96 -13.97 13.16
CA ILE A 136 -10.95 -12.85 14.08
C ILE A 136 -12.08 -11.87 13.75
N ILE A 137 -12.43 -11.05 14.72
CA ILE A 137 -13.31 -9.89 14.49
C ILE A 137 -12.51 -8.81 13.77
N THR A 138 -13.17 -8.05 12.89
CA THR A 138 -12.62 -6.81 12.35
C THR A 138 -13.50 -5.62 12.70
N HIS A 139 -12.89 -4.46 12.91
CA HIS A 139 -13.61 -3.23 13.20
C HIS A 139 -14.43 -2.81 11.96
N ARG A 140 -15.58 -2.15 12.16
CA ARG A 140 -16.44 -1.67 11.07
C ARG A 140 -15.74 -0.75 10.05
N ASP A 141 -14.66 -0.07 10.47
CA ASP A 141 -13.85 0.80 9.61
C ASP A 141 -12.67 0.01 8.98
N ASN A 142 -12.63 -1.32 9.11
CA ASN A 142 -11.68 -2.19 8.44
C ASN A 142 -12.44 -3.30 7.69
N THR A 143 -11.73 -4.11 6.92
CA THR A 143 -12.29 -5.26 6.17
C THR A 143 -11.42 -6.50 6.35
N TYR A 144 -11.92 -7.65 5.91
CA TYR A 144 -11.14 -8.89 5.86
C TYR A 144 -10.28 -9.02 4.59
N ALA A 145 -10.19 -7.94 3.78
CA ALA A 145 -9.41 -7.86 2.56
C ALA A 145 -8.77 -6.46 2.46
N SER A 146 -7.97 -6.10 3.47
CA SER A 146 -7.31 -4.79 3.55
C SER A 146 -5.85 -4.84 3.11
N GLU A 147 -5.24 -6.02 3.12
CA GLU A 147 -3.88 -6.24 2.66
C GLU A 147 -3.84 -6.18 1.13
N THR A 148 -2.92 -5.39 0.60
CA THR A 148 -2.67 -5.29 -0.83
C THR A 148 -1.84 -6.48 -1.30
N PRO A 149 -2.26 -7.21 -2.33
CA PRO A 149 -1.46 -8.29 -2.90
C PRO A 149 -0.16 -7.76 -3.54
N VAL A 150 0.78 -8.67 -3.81
CA VAL A 150 2.02 -8.34 -4.52
C VAL A 150 2.28 -9.37 -5.62
N THR A 151 2.90 -8.94 -6.73
CA THR A 151 3.27 -9.82 -7.85
C THR A 151 4.70 -9.58 -8.31
N ASP A 152 5.35 -10.65 -8.79
CA ASP A 152 6.65 -10.59 -9.48
C ASP A 152 6.49 -10.72 -11.01
N GLY A 153 5.26 -10.67 -11.51
CA GLY A 153 4.94 -10.85 -12.92
C GLY A 153 4.82 -12.30 -13.37
N LYS A 154 5.12 -13.24 -12.49
CA LYS A 154 4.92 -14.68 -12.70
C LYS A 154 3.88 -15.25 -11.75
N ASN A 155 3.96 -14.85 -10.49
CA ASN A 155 3.05 -15.26 -9.43
C ASN A 155 2.42 -14.05 -8.75
N LEU A 156 1.22 -14.26 -8.24
CA LEU A 156 0.45 -13.35 -7.42
C LEU A 156 0.44 -13.89 -5.99
N TYR A 157 0.86 -13.07 -5.03
CA TYR A 157 0.89 -13.42 -3.62
C TYR A 157 -0.17 -12.61 -2.87
N VAL A 158 -1.12 -13.31 -2.28
CA VAL A 158 -2.29 -12.71 -1.62
C VAL A 158 -2.27 -13.10 -0.15
N TYR A 159 -2.41 -12.10 0.70
CA TYR A 159 -2.49 -12.27 2.13
C TYR A 159 -3.87 -11.83 2.62
N PHE A 160 -4.60 -12.73 3.24
CA PHE A 160 -5.90 -12.46 3.86
C PHE A 160 -5.79 -12.53 5.39
N GLY A 161 -4.83 -11.78 5.96
CA GLY A 161 -4.65 -11.68 7.39
C GLY A 161 -4.59 -13.07 8.06
N MET A 162 -5.42 -13.28 9.06
CA MET A 162 -5.47 -14.51 9.84
C MET A 162 -5.98 -15.74 9.04
N ARG A 163 -6.37 -15.57 7.77
CA ARG A 163 -6.73 -16.70 6.89
C ARG A 163 -5.56 -17.19 6.05
N GLY A 164 -4.42 -16.52 6.12
CA GLY A 164 -3.15 -16.99 5.57
C GLY A 164 -2.78 -16.38 4.24
N LEU A 165 -1.77 -16.98 3.66
CA LEU A 165 -1.13 -16.61 2.41
C LEU A 165 -1.50 -17.59 1.30
N TYR A 166 -1.70 -17.04 0.12
CA TYR A 166 -2.03 -17.79 -1.08
C TYR A 166 -1.15 -17.31 -2.22
N CYS A 167 -0.59 -18.24 -2.97
CA CYS A 167 0.14 -17.97 -4.20
C CYS A 167 -0.62 -18.56 -5.38
N TYR A 168 -0.83 -17.73 -6.39
CA TYR A 168 -1.43 -18.09 -7.66
C TYR A 168 -0.48 -17.74 -8.80
N ASP A 169 -0.58 -18.41 -9.94
CA ASP A 169 -0.07 -17.84 -11.17
C ASP A 169 -0.97 -16.69 -11.66
N LEU A 170 -0.55 -15.97 -12.69
CA LEU A 170 -1.35 -14.83 -13.17
C LEU A 170 -2.61 -15.25 -13.97
N ASP A 171 -2.79 -16.53 -14.20
CA ASP A 171 -3.99 -17.12 -14.83
C ASP A 171 -5.00 -17.67 -13.83
N GLY A 172 -4.71 -17.52 -12.50
CA GLY A 172 -5.60 -17.89 -11.41
C GLY A 172 -5.40 -19.30 -10.88
N ASN A 173 -4.39 -20.05 -11.34
CA ASN A 173 -4.12 -21.39 -10.81
C ASN A 173 -3.36 -21.29 -9.48
N LYS A 174 -3.89 -21.91 -8.42
CA LYS A 174 -3.24 -21.92 -7.10
C LYS A 174 -1.95 -22.74 -7.13
N VAL A 175 -0.83 -22.11 -6.72
CA VAL A 175 0.49 -22.72 -6.66
C VAL A 175 0.77 -23.28 -5.28
N TRP A 176 0.55 -22.50 -4.24
CA TRP A 176 0.68 -22.92 -2.85
C TRP A 176 -0.18 -22.07 -1.91
N GLU A 177 -0.42 -22.56 -0.71
CA GLU A 177 -1.04 -21.81 0.38
C GLU A 177 -0.32 -22.08 1.70
N LYS A 178 -0.38 -21.13 2.63
CA LYS A 178 0.26 -21.23 3.95
C LYS A 178 -0.61 -20.61 5.03
N ASN A 179 -0.94 -21.40 6.03
CA ASN A 179 -1.53 -20.88 7.27
C ASN A 179 -0.41 -20.34 8.17
N ILE A 180 -0.60 -19.14 8.70
CA ILE A 180 0.35 -18.46 9.60
C ILE A 180 -0.16 -18.34 11.03
N GLY A 181 -1.34 -18.87 11.32
CA GLY A 181 -1.98 -18.83 12.63
C GLY A 181 -3.07 -17.75 12.74
N ILE A 182 -3.81 -17.82 13.83
CA ILE A 182 -4.88 -16.89 14.19
C ILE A 182 -4.53 -16.29 15.55
N TYR A 183 -4.37 -14.99 15.60
CA TYR A 183 -3.97 -14.24 16.79
C TYR A 183 -4.85 -13.02 16.99
N PRO A 184 -5.13 -12.62 18.23
CA PRO A 184 -5.94 -11.44 18.49
C PRO A 184 -5.24 -10.16 18.02
N MET A 185 -6.04 -9.22 17.54
CA MET A 185 -5.60 -7.87 17.18
C MET A 185 -6.14 -6.86 18.17
N GLN A 186 -5.38 -5.81 18.46
CA GLN A 186 -5.74 -4.75 19.38
C GLN A 186 -7.14 -4.22 19.06
N ALA A 187 -8.00 -4.19 20.09
CA ALA A 187 -9.37 -3.67 20.01
C ALA A 187 -10.18 -4.19 18.81
N ASN A 188 -9.86 -5.40 18.32
CA ASN A 188 -10.50 -6.05 17.16
C ASN A 188 -10.40 -5.23 15.86
N TRP A 189 -9.33 -4.46 15.68
CA TRP A 189 -9.17 -3.68 14.45
C TRP A 189 -8.92 -4.54 13.20
N GLY A 190 -8.53 -5.81 13.35
CA GLY A 190 -8.15 -6.67 12.22
C GLY A 190 -6.76 -6.33 11.70
N THR A 191 -6.40 -6.90 10.56
CA THR A 191 -5.09 -6.80 9.92
C THR A 191 -5.10 -5.84 8.73
N SER A 192 -3.94 -5.33 8.28
CA SER A 192 -3.79 -4.59 7.03
C SER A 192 -2.36 -4.47 6.51
N SER A 193 -1.35 -4.96 7.25
CA SER A 193 0.03 -4.98 6.76
C SER A 193 0.15 -5.85 5.52
N SER A 194 0.61 -5.29 4.41
CA SER A 194 0.70 -5.99 3.13
C SER A 194 2.01 -6.76 2.99
N PRO A 195 2.02 -7.90 2.27
CA PRO A 195 3.26 -8.59 1.92
C PRO A 195 4.09 -7.78 0.93
N ILE A 196 5.41 -7.95 0.98
CA ILE A 196 6.34 -7.36 0.02
C ILE A 196 7.30 -8.41 -0.54
N LEU A 197 7.88 -8.13 -1.70
CA LEU A 197 8.88 -8.99 -2.33
C LEU A 197 10.28 -8.40 -2.22
N TYR A 198 11.24 -9.27 -1.91
CA TYR A 198 12.66 -8.95 -1.99
C TYR A 198 13.43 -10.14 -2.54
N LYS A 199 14.01 -10.03 -3.74
CA LYS A 199 14.66 -11.16 -4.45
C LYS A 199 13.68 -12.35 -4.55
N ASP A 200 14.07 -13.49 -3.96
CA ASP A 200 13.26 -14.71 -3.92
C ASP A 200 12.46 -14.87 -2.61
N LEU A 201 12.36 -13.80 -1.83
CA LEU A 201 11.65 -13.77 -0.56
C LEU A 201 10.31 -13.05 -0.69
N LEU A 202 9.29 -13.65 -0.06
CA LEU A 202 8.02 -12.99 0.30
C LEU A 202 8.10 -12.67 1.79
N ILE A 203 8.05 -11.38 2.13
CA ILE A 203 8.24 -10.90 3.51
C ILE A 203 6.94 -10.32 4.04
N LEU A 204 6.61 -10.71 5.28
CA LEU A 204 5.47 -10.20 6.03
C LEU A 204 5.92 -9.63 7.36
N GLN A 205 5.38 -8.48 7.72
CA GLN A 205 5.32 -7.99 9.08
C GLN A 205 3.98 -8.46 9.66
N PHE A 206 4.04 -9.31 10.67
CA PHE A 206 2.88 -9.95 11.28
C PHE A 206 2.85 -9.66 12.78
N ASP A 207 2.47 -8.44 13.13
CA ASP A 207 2.39 -7.98 14.50
C ASP A 207 0.95 -8.10 15.04
N ASN A 208 0.82 -8.64 16.25
CA ASN A 208 -0.43 -8.95 16.91
C ASN A 208 -0.25 -8.94 18.43
N GLU A 209 -1.28 -9.25 19.21
CA GLU A 209 -1.22 -9.16 20.68
C GLU A 209 -0.51 -10.33 21.36
N GLU A 210 -0.10 -11.39 20.63
CA GLU A 210 0.46 -12.62 21.24
C GLU A 210 1.79 -13.07 20.63
N ASN A 211 1.97 -12.93 19.32
CA ASN A 211 3.06 -13.56 18.59
C ASN A 211 3.57 -12.70 17.43
N SER A 212 4.03 -11.50 17.74
CA SER A 212 4.52 -10.56 16.75
C SER A 212 5.84 -10.99 16.12
N GLN A 213 5.95 -10.87 14.80
CA GLN A 213 7.11 -11.36 14.05
C GLN A 213 7.24 -10.73 12.67
N VAL A 214 8.44 -10.75 12.14
CA VAL A 214 8.71 -10.62 10.70
C VAL A 214 9.07 -11.99 10.17
N LEU A 215 8.44 -12.38 9.07
CA LEU A 215 8.55 -13.68 8.44
C LEU A 215 8.96 -13.53 6.99
N ALA A 216 10.02 -14.21 6.57
CA ALA A 216 10.40 -14.34 5.18
C ALA A 216 10.23 -15.78 4.68
N LEU A 217 9.53 -15.91 3.59
CA LEU A 217 9.26 -17.17 2.91
C LEU A 217 9.95 -17.21 1.56
N ASN A 218 10.36 -18.39 1.14
CA ASN A 218 10.67 -18.63 -0.26
C ASN A 218 9.40 -18.41 -1.09
N LYS A 219 9.42 -17.42 -1.97
CA LYS A 219 8.23 -17.02 -2.74
C LYS A 219 7.69 -18.12 -3.67
N PHE A 220 8.53 -19.08 -4.09
CA PHE A 220 8.13 -20.17 -5.00
C PHE A 220 7.49 -21.34 -4.28
N THR A 221 7.89 -21.62 -3.03
CA THR A 221 7.44 -22.80 -2.28
C THR A 221 6.57 -22.49 -1.07
N GLY A 222 6.58 -21.23 -0.58
CA GLY A 222 5.94 -20.85 0.67
C GLY A 222 6.67 -21.37 1.93
N GLU A 223 7.84 -22.00 1.79
CA GLU A 223 8.65 -22.46 2.91
C GLU A 223 9.33 -21.29 3.63
N GLU A 224 9.44 -21.40 4.95
CA GLU A 224 10.09 -20.40 5.78
C GLU A 224 11.60 -20.40 5.53
N VAL A 225 12.15 -19.21 5.27
CA VAL A 225 13.59 -18.98 5.12
C VAL A 225 14.17 -18.45 6.41
N TRP A 226 13.54 -17.42 6.97
CA TRP A 226 13.91 -16.88 8.28
C TRP A 226 12.69 -16.26 8.99
N ARG A 227 12.80 -16.15 10.30
CA ARG A 227 11.80 -15.55 11.17
C ARG A 227 12.49 -14.78 12.29
N THR A 228 12.04 -13.56 12.54
CA THR A 228 12.49 -12.76 13.67
C THR A 228 11.29 -12.40 14.55
N MET A 229 11.35 -12.84 15.80
CA MET A 229 10.34 -12.51 16.81
C MET A 229 10.49 -11.05 17.23
N ARG A 230 9.36 -10.39 17.49
CA ARG A 230 9.28 -8.98 17.86
C ARG A 230 8.54 -8.83 19.18
N ASP A 231 9.00 -7.94 20.04
CA ASP A 231 8.31 -7.49 21.25
C ASP A 231 7.33 -6.35 20.92
N GLU A 232 6.44 -6.61 19.95
CA GLU A 232 5.47 -5.65 19.47
C GLU A 232 4.04 -6.07 19.82
N ILE A 233 3.15 -5.08 19.77
CA ILE A 233 1.70 -5.25 19.74
C ILE A 233 1.20 -5.05 18.30
N SER A 234 -0.11 -5.12 18.09
CA SER A 234 -0.71 -4.94 16.77
C SER A 234 -0.24 -3.68 16.07
N THR A 235 0.29 -3.83 14.86
CA THR A 235 0.62 -2.77 13.93
C THR A 235 -0.03 -3.03 12.58
N TRP A 236 -0.14 -2.01 11.74
CA TRP A 236 -0.80 -2.07 10.44
C TRP A 236 0.08 -1.57 9.31
N SER A 237 1.27 -1.12 9.62
CA SER A 237 2.29 -0.65 8.68
C SER A 237 2.75 -1.77 7.76
N THR A 238 2.85 -1.49 6.46
CA THR A 238 3.50 -2.38 5.50
C THR A 238 5.02 -2.16 5.56
N PRO A 239 5.83 -3.22 5.64
CA PRO A 239 7.28 -3.09 5.66
C PRO A 239 7.82 -2.49 4.36
N TYR A 240 8.99 -1.87 4.43
CA TYR A 240 9.60 -1.17 3.32
C TYR A 240 11.03 -1.66 3.05
N ILE A 241 11.35 -1.97 1.79
CA ILE A 241 12.73 -2.24 1.37
C ILE A 241 13.43 -0.92 1.08
N TRP A 242 14.23 -0.49 2.01
CA TRP A 242 15.02 0.73 1.89
C TRP A 242 16.39 0.44 1.26
N LYS A 243 16.51 0.80 -0.01
CA LYS A 243 17.81 0.80 -0.71
C LYS A 243 18.45 2.16 -0.50
N ASN A 244 19.45 2.23 0.35
CA ASN A 244 20.15 3.46 0.66
C ASN A 244 21.64 3.38 0.23
N LYS A 245 22.35 4.49 0.35
CA LYS A 245 23.76 4.61 -0.06
C LYS A 245 24.73 3.68 0.69
N VAL A 246 24.31 3.07 1.80
CA VAL A 246 25.16 2.19 2.63
C VAL A 246 24.84 0.72 2.39
N ARG A 247 23.54 0.37 2.41
CA ARG A 247 23.08 -1.03 2.28
C ARG A 247 21.59 -1.09 1.96
N THR A 248 21.10 -2.29 1.68
CA THR A 248 19.65 -2.56 1.61
C THR A 248 19.14 -3.00 2.99
N GLU A 249 18.04 -2.42 3.43
CA GLU A 249 17.43 -2.64 4.73
C GLU A 249 15.94 -3.00 4.58
N LEU A 250 15.43 -3.83 5.47
CA LEU A 250 14.01 -4.06 5.67
C LEU A 250 13.56 -3.23 6.86
N VAL A 251 12.83 -2.16 6.62
CA VAL A 251 12.33 -1.27 7.68
C VAL A 251 10.88 -1.63 8.00
N THR A 252 10.59 -1.85 9.27
CA THR A 252 9.27 -2.21 9.79
C THR A 252 8.80 -1.18 10.81
N GLY A 253 7.53 -0.79 10.73
CA GLY A 253 6.91 0.03 11.76
C GLY A 253 6.59 -0.74 13.04
N GLY A 254 6.21 -0.02 14.10
CA GLY A 254 5.84 -0.58 15.39
C GLY A 254 5.91 0.43 16.52
N LYS A 255 5.69 -0.02 17.77
CA LYS A 255 6.04 0.73 18.96
C LYS A 255 7.53 1.10 18.92
N LYS A 256 8.34 0.17 18.39
CA LYS A 256 9.67 0.44 17.91
C LYS A 256 9.74 0.23 16.41
N THR A 257 10.16 1.24 15.67
CA THR A 257 10.59 1.04 14.29
C THR A 257 11.91 0.28 14.29
N ARG A 258 12.01 -0.77 13.47
CA ARG A 258 13.21 -1.60 13.37
C ARG A 258 13.64 -1.78 11.93
N SER A 259 14.96 -1.87 11.75
CA SER A 259 15.56 -2.23 10.48
C SER A 259 16.29 -3.56 10.59
N TYR A 260 16.12 -4.40 9.58
CA TYR A 260 16.74 -5.71 9.51
C TYR A 260 17.51 -5.90 8.20
N ASN A 261 18.44 -6.84 8.23
CA ASN A 261 18.99 -7.44 7.02
C ASN A 261 17.86 -8.22 6.31
N PRO A 262 17.45 -7.84 5.10
CA PRO A 262 16.34 -8.51 4.42
C PRO A 262 16.66 -9.95 4.00
N ASP A 263 17.94 -10.32 3.87
CA ASP A 263 18.36 -11.68 3.51
C ASP A 263 18.34 -12.64 4.72
N THR A 264 18.55 -12.14 5.97
CA THR A 264 18.76 -12.99 7.16
C THR A 264 17.80 -12.73 8.31
N GLY A 265 17.10 -11.57 8.32
CA GLY A 265 16.27 -11.14 9.45
C GLY A 265 17.07 -10.62 10.66
N GLU A 266 18.39 -10.45 10.53
CA GLU A 266 19.24 -9.88 11.59
C GLU A 266 18.93 -8.40 11.80
N LEU A 267 18.78 -7.98 13.07
CA LEU A 267 18.50 -6.60 13.43
C LEU A 267 19.71 -5.70 13.16
N TYR A 268 19.50 -4.63 12.41
CA TYR A 268 20.50 -3.58 12.22
C TYR A 268 20.37 -2.47 13.26
N TRP A 269 19.17 -1.93 13.44
CA TRP A 269 18.88 -0.88 14.41
C TRP A 269 17.42 -0.91 14.87
N GLU A 270 17.17 -0.31 16.02
CA GLU A 270 15.83 -0.04 16.53
C GLU A 270 15.70 1.39 17.05
N LEU A 271 14.49 1.95 16.94
CA LEU A 271 14.11 3.29 17.36
C LEU A 271 12.80 3.25 18.14
N ASP A 272 12.80 3.68 19.40
CA ASP A 272 11.58 3.89 20.16
C ASP A 272 10.80 5.08 19.58
N MET A 273 9.57 4.82 19.14
CA MET A 273 8.70 5.81 18.51
C MET A 273 8.00 6.71 19.54
N ARG A 274 8.34 6.63 20.81
CA ARG A 274 7.77 7.41 21.91
C ARG A 274 6.25 7.20 22.08
N GLY A 275 5.76 6.00 21.79
CA GLY A 275 4.35 5.63 21.88
C GLY A 275 3.60 5.85 20.57
N GLY A 276 2.27 5.74 20.63
CA GLY A 276 1.41 5.83 19.45
C GLY A 276 1.11 4.48 18.82
N ARG A 277 0.48 4.53 17.65
CA ARG A 277 0.24 3.37 16.78
C ARG A 277 0.97 3.56 15.48
N ASP A 278 1.39 2.48 14.89
CA ASP A 278 2.01 2.51 13.59
C ASP A 278 1.06 1.97 12.52
N ILE A 279 0.70 2.84 11.59
CA ILE A 279 -0.20 2.53 10.48
C ILE A 279 0.47 2.90 9.15
N THR A 280 1.19 4.03 9.14
CA THR A 280 1.88 4.49 7.94
C THR A 280 3.10 3.64 7.65
N SER A 281 3.37 3.41 6.38
CA SER A 281 4.58 2.71 5.97
C SER A 281 5.79 3.64 5.94
N PRO A 282 7.00 3.14 6.21
CA PRO A 282 8.23 3.90 6.02
C PRO A 282 8.38 4.33 4.56
N VAL A 283 8.98 5.50 4.33
CA VAL A 283 9.40 5.98 3.01
C VAL A 283 10.81 6.55 3.09
N GLY A 284 11.61 6.43 2.06
CA GLY A 284 13.00 6.90 2.12
C GLY A 284 13.62 7.21 0.77
N ASN A 285 14.78 7.87 0.84
CA ASN A 285 15.69 8.10 -0.28
C ASN A 285 17.06 7.45 0.02
N ASP A 286 18.07 7.78 -0.76
CA ASP A 286 19.42 7.24 -0.56
C ASP A 286 20.05 7.61 0.78
N ASP A 287 19.64 8.72 1.40
CA ASP A 287 20.24 9.31 2.58
C ASP A 287 19.46 9.04 3.87
N MET A 288 18.14 9.07 3.81
CA MET A 288 17.28 8.99 5.00
C MET A 288 16.01 8.18 4.75
N VAL A 289 15.53 7.52 5.83
CA VAL A 289 14.19 6.95 5.90
C VAL A 289 13.33 7.75 6.88
N PHE A 290 12.10 8.00 6.50
CA PHE A 290 11.11 8.74 7.28
C PHE A 290 10.08 7.77 7.82
N VAL A 291 9.87 7.84 9.14
CA VAL A 291 8.93 6.98 9.87
C VAL A 291 8.08 7.83 10.79
N CYS A 292 6.81 7.52 10.92
CA CYS A 292 5.91 8.26 11.79
C CYS A 292 4.90 7.34 12.46
N ASN A 293 4.43 7.75 13.62
CA ASN A 293 3.38 7.07 14.35
C ASN A 293 2.15 7.98 14.54
N GLU A 294 1.00 7.38 14.83
CA GLU A 294 -0.22 8.10 15.23
C GLU A 294 -0.28 8.22 16.76
N GLU A 295 -0.32 9.43 17.28
CA GLU A 295 -0.61 9.68 18.69
C GLU A 295 -2.09 10.10 18.88
N ARG A 296 -2.81 9.37 19.75
CA ARG A 296 -4.27 9.49 19.87
C ARG A 296 -4.77 10.76 20.54
N ARG A 297 -4.01 11.35 21.47
CA ARG A 297 -4.57 12.35 22.41
C ARG A 297 -4.30 13.80 22.03
N ASP A 298 -3.17 14.12 21.40
CA ASP A 298 -2.74 15.50 21.18
C ASP A 298 -2.65 15.92 19.71
N GLY A 299 -3.25 15.15 18.81
CA GLY A 299 -3.42 15.56 17.42
C GLY A 299 -2.25 15.23 16.51
N GLY A 300 -1.59 14.12 16.71
CA GLY A 300 -0.64 13.54 15.76
C GLY A 300 0.66 13.11 16.38
N GLY A 301 1.20 11.99 15.90
CA GLY A 301 2.45 11.41 16.33
C GLY A 301 3.68 12.19 15.87
N THR A 302 4.83 11.65 16.19
CA THR A 302 6.12 12.21 15.81
C THR A 302 6.59 11.62 14.48
N LEU A 303 7.07 12.46 13.61
CA LEU A 303 7.81 12.10 12.39
C LEU A 303 9.31 12.12 12.71
N PHE A 304 10.02 11.06 12.33
CA PHE A 304 11.47 10.91 12.51
C PHE A 304 12.15 10.78 11.15
N ALA A 305 13.33 11.37 11.02
CA ALA A 305 14.25 11.15 9.90
C ALA A 305 15.48 10.38 10.38
N VAL A 306 15.64 9.16 9.90
CA VAL A 306 16.77 8.28 10.28
C VAL A 306 17.77 8.22 9.14
N LYS A 307 19.04 8.49 9.42
CA LYS A 307 20.14 8.49 8.44
C LYS A 307 20.53 7.08 8.02
N ALA A 308 20.94 6.92 6.78
CA ALA A 308 21.54 5.69 6.28
C ALA A 308 22.81 5.30 7.07
N GLY A 309 22.94 4.00 7.34
CA GLY A 309 24.08 3.46 8.11
C GLY A 309 23.83 3.32 9.60
N ALA A 310 22.66 3.70 10.11
CA ALA A 310 22.29 3.55 11.51
C ALA A 310 22.51 2.11 12.03
N SER A 311 22.90 1.96 13.31
CA SER A 311 23.19 0.67 13.93
C SER A 311 22.92 0.69 15.43
N GLY A 312 22.41 -0.42 15.97
CA GLY A 312 22.10 -0.57 17.39
C GLY A 312 20.82 0.13 17.83
N ASP A 313 20.70 0.44 19.10
CA ASP A 313 19.59 1.24 19.62
C ASP A 313 19.88 2.73 19.36
N ILE A 314 19.07 3.33 18.50
CA ILE A 314 19.19 4.74 18.08
C ILE A 314 18.13 5.63 18.73
N SER A 315 17.46 5.13 19.74
CA SER A 315 16.39 5.83 20.44
C SER A 315 16.90 7.15 21.06
N LEU A 316 16.01 8.14 21.04
CA LEU A 316 16.30 9.47 21.60
C LEU A 316 15.87 9.55 23.06
N ASP A 317 16.65 10.18 23.91
CA ASP A 317 16.20 10.61 25.23
C ASP A 317 14.99 11.57 25.11
N SER A 318 14.18 11.64 26.17
CA SER A 318 12.91 12.38 26.14
C SER A 318 13.03 13.87 25.78
N ALA A 319 14.19 14.47 26.00
CA ALA A 319 14.47 15.88 25.72
C ALA A 319 15.22 16.14 24.41
N GLN A 320 15.58 15.08 23.68
CA GLN A 320 16.37 15.18 22.43
C GLN A 320 15.45 15.14 21.21
N ASP A 321 15.78 15.95 20.21
CA ASP A 321 15.13 15.95 18.90
C ASP A 321 16.00 15.34 17.79
N SER A 322 17.26 15.06 18.08
CA SER A 322 18.25 14.46 17.18
C SER A 322 19.37 13.77 17.92
N ASN A 323 20.10 12.88 17.22
CA ASN A 323 21.35 12.28 17.67
C ASN A 323 22.25 11.98 16.45
N GLU A 324 23.26 11.12 16.61
CA GLU A 324 24.14 10.69 15.51
C GLU A 324 23.33 10.15 14.31
N TRP A 325 22.30 9.33 14.58
CA TRP A 325 21.53 8.60 13.57
C TRP A 325 20.16 9.19 13.25
N VAL A 326 19.51 9.84 14.20
CA VAL A 326 18.26 10.58 13.96
C VAL A 326 18.62 12.02 13.60
N ALA A 327 18.37 12.39 12.34
CA ALA A 327 18.71 13.72 11.82
C ALA A 327 17.87 14.80 12.50
N TRP A 328 16.57 14.56 12.61
CA TRP A 328 15.60 15.44 13.24
C TRP A 328 14.30 14.70 13.60
N THR A 329 13.51 15.32 14.44
CA THR A 329 12.13 14.89 14.72
C THR A 329 11.17 16.05 14.54
N GLN A 330 9.94 15.75 14.10
CA GLN A 330 8.87 16.72 14.03
C GLN A 330 7.65 16.21 14.81
N PRO A 331 7.47 16.70 16.05
CA PRO A 331 6.35 16.30 16.89
C PRO A 331 5.05 16.89 16.35
N LYS A 332 3.93 16.19 16.59
CA LYS A 332 2.59 16.60 16.17
C LYS A 332 2.47 16.81 14.65
N SER A 333 3.11 15.93 13.91
CA SER A 333 3.10 15.93 12.43
C SER A 333 1.69 15.76 11.84
N ARG A 334 0.80 15.07 12.56
CA ARG A 334 -0.56 14.68 12.16
C ARG A 334 -0.63 13.70 10.99
N ILE A 335 0.49 13.14 10.59
CA ILE A 335 0.48 12.03 9.65
C ILE A 335 -0.02 10.80 10.41
N ALA A 336 -1.09 10.16 9.91
CA ALA A 336 -1.75 9.14 10.72
C ALA A 336 -2.12 7.85 9.97
N MET A 337 -2.83 7.92 8.86
CA MET A 337 -3.35 6.76 8.14
C MET A 337 -2.69 6.60 6.76
N ALA A 338 -2.65 7.69 6.01
CA ALA A 338 -2.03 7.74 4.70
C ALA A 338 -0.50 7.77 4.84
N THR A 339 0.20 6.88 4.15
CA THR A 339 1.66 6.91 4.06
C THR A 339 2.09 8.22 3.38
N PRO A 340 3.04 8.98 3.94
CA PRO A 340 3.45 10.25 3.35
C PRO A 340 4.15 10.04 2.01
N LEU A 341 4.09 11.05 1.16
CA LEU A 341 4.77 11.06 -0.14
C LEU A 341 6.08 11.82 -0.05
N LEU A 342 7.17 11.18 -0.42
CA LEU A 342 8.48 11.83 -0.56
C LEU A 342 8.70 12.24 -2.02
N TYR A 343 8.80 13.54 -2.29
CA TYR A 343 8.99 14.04 -3.64
C TYR A 343 9.75 15.37 -3.69
N LYS A 344 10.81 15.45 -4.53
CA LYS A 344 11.61 16.66 -4.78
C LYS A 344 12.11 17.39 -3.52
N GLY A 345 12.63 16.62 -2.55
CA GLY A 345 13.16 17.20 -1.31
C GLY A 345 12.10 17.57 -0.28
N PHE A 346 10.85 17.20 -0.50
CA PHE A 346 9.73 17.46 0.40
C PHE A 346 8.99 16.18 0.79
N LEU A 347 8.48 16.16 2.02
CA LEU A 347 7.58 15.11 2.51
C LEU A 347 6.17 15.68 2.69
N TYR A 348 5.21 15.12 1.97
CA TYR A 348 3.80 15.53 2.01
C TYR A 348 3.02 14.59 2.90
N GLY A 349 2.49 15.12 4.01
CA GLY A 349 1.75 14.36 5.00
C GLY A 349 0.28 14.79 5.08
N LEU A 350 -0.62 13.82 5.00
CA LEU A 350 -2.07 14.02 5.08
C LEU A 350 -2.56 13.70 6.50
N ALA A 351 -3.41 14.57 7.04
CA ALA A 351 -4.07 14.33 8.30
C ALA A 351 -5.30 13.42 8.12
N ARG A 352 -5.45 12.42 9.00
CA ARG A 352 -6.63 11.56 8.99
C ARG A 352 -7.94 12.36 9.00
N ASN A 353 -8.04 13.34 9.91
CA ASN A 353 -9.23 14.13 10.09
C ASN A 353 -8.94 15.61 9.87
N GLY A 354 -9.94 16.34 9.41
CA GLY A 354 -9.84 17.80 9.24
C GLY A 354 -9.43 18.22 7.84
N GLY A 355 -9.21 17.30 6.91
CA GLY A 355 -8.97 17.60 5.48
C GLY A 355 -7.76 18.50 5.26
N THR A 356 -6.63 18.25 5.96
CA THR A 356 -5.44 19.09 5.86
C THR A 356 -4.21 18.34 5.40
N ILE A 357 -3.32 19.05 4.74
CA ILE A 357 -1.99 18.60 4.32
C ILE A 357 -0.91 19.45 4.98
N SER A 358 0.22 18.84 5.30
CA SER A 358 1.46 19.53 5.68
C SER A 358 2.59 19.09 4.76
N CYS A 359 3.53 20.00 4.50
CA CYS A 359 4.73 19.74 3.72
C CYS A 359 5.95 20.04 4.56
N PHE A 360 6.92 19.14 4.56
CA PHE A 360 8.14 19.24 5.35
C PHE A 360 9.34 19.25 4.40
N ASP A 361 10.31 20.10 4.66
CA ASP A 361 11.64 20.00 4.07
C ASP A 361 12.36 18.79 4.68
N ILE A 362 12.87 17.89 3.84
CA ILE A 362 13.44 16.62 4.33
C ILE A 362 14.82 16.76 5.01
N GLU A 363 15.57 17.82 4.68
CA GLU A 363 16.89 18.05 5.24
C GLU A 363 16.81 18.62 6.66
N THR A 364 15.83 19.50 6.89
CA THR A 364 15.71 20.24 8.15
C THR A 364 14.58 19.73 9.05
N GLY A 365 13.55 19.08 8.49
CA GLY A 365 12.31 18.70 9.19
C GLY A 365 11.36 19.88 9.40
N GLU A 366 11.70 21.08 8.93
CA GLU A 366 10.86 22.25 9.06
C GLU A 366 9.66 22.20 8.12
N TYR A 367 8.59 22.88 8.50
CA TYR A 367 7.42 23.01 7.63
C TYR A 367 7.69 24.00 6.49
N ALA A 368 7.57 23.52 5.24
CA ALA A 368 7.38 24.42 4.09
C ALA A 368 6.00 25.07 4.16
N TYR A 369 4.96 24.26 4.45
CA TYR A 369 3.63 24.75 4.86
C TYR A 369 2.98 23.78 5.85
N LYS A 370 2.12 24.31 6.72
CA LYS A 370 1.60 23.58 7.87
C LYS A 370 0.08 23.62 7.94
N ARG A 371 -0.56 22.44 7.85
CA ARG A 371 -2.00 22.26 8.04
C ARG A 371 -2.85 23.10 7.09
N GLU A 372 -2.41 23.19 5.84
CA GLU A 372 -3.19 23.83 4.79
C GLU A 372 -4.46 23.03 4.51
N ARG A 373 -5.59 23.74 4.38
CA ARG A 373 -6.89 23.16 4.17
C ARG A 373 -7.11 22.80 2.71
N LEU A 374 -7.45 21.54 2.44
CA LEU A 374 -7.98 21.10 1.15
C LEU A 374 -9.50 21.27 1.21
N GLU A 375 -10.03 22.20 0.42
CA GLU A 375 -11.43 22.62 0.49
C GLU A 375 -12.37 21.45 0.19
N GLY A 376 -13.38 21.25 1.04
CA GLY A 376 -14.33 20.14 0.96
C GLY A 376 -13.85 18.81 1.56
N ALA A 377 -12.55 18.59 1.67
CA ALA A 377 -12.00 17.35 2.23
C ALA A 377 -12.34 17.18 3.72
N LYS A 378 -12.61 15.93 4.13
CA LYS A 378 -12.91 15.56 5.53
C LYS A 378 -11.82 14.68 6.13
N SER A 379 -11.48 13.61 5.46
CA SER A 379 -10.54 12.59 5.92
C SER A 379 -9.69 12.08 4.78
N PHE A 380 -8.46 11.64 5.10
CA PHE A 380 -7.59 10.96 4.16
C PHE A 380 -7.21 9.58 4.69
N TRP A 381 -7.43 8.57 3.86
CA TRP A 381 -7.03 7.18 4.08
C TRP A 381 -6.06 6.72 3.00
N ALA A 382 -6.34 7.10 1.75
CA ALA A 382 -5.47 6.87 0.61
C ALA A 382 -4.18 7.69 0.73
N SER A 383 -3.05 7.07 0.39
CA SER A 383 -1.75 7.75 0.33
C SER A 383 -1.69 8.70 -0.85
N PRO A 384 -1.08 9.89 -0.71
CA PRO A 384 -0.88 10.80 -1.83
C PRO A 384 0.08 10.20 -2.86
N TRP A 385 -0.07 10.59 -4.11
CA TRP A 385 0.76 10.08 -5.21
C TRP A 385 1.22 11.19 -6.15
N VAL A 386 2.17 10.88 -7.02
CA VAL A 386 2.72 11.85 -7.96
C VAL A 386 2.90 11.26 -9.36
N TYR A 387 2.51 12.04 -10.36
CA TYR A 387 2.92 11.91 -11.77
C TYR A 387 2.83 13.28 -12.44
N ASN A 388 3.44 13.44 -13.63
CA ASN A 388 3.49 14.70 -14.37
C ASN A 388 3.86 15.91 -13.50
N ASP A 389 4.76 15.69 -12.53
CA ASP A 389 5.22 16.74 -11.61
C ASP A 389 4.11 17.42 -10.79
N MET A 390 3.06 16.65 -10.43
CA MET A 390 1.94 17.12 -9.61
C MET A 390 1.66 16.12 -8.49
N VAL A 391 1.27 16.64 -7.32
CA VAL A 391 0.89 15.83 -6.15
C VAL A 391 -0.63 15.71 -6.10
N PHE A 392 -1.12 14.48 -5.94
CA PHE A 392 -2.54 14.14 -5.89
C PHE A 392 -2.91 13.62 -4.51
N CYS A 393 -4.01 14.11 -3.96
CA CYS A 393 -4.53 13.74 -2.65
C CYS A 393 -6.01 13.37 -2.75
N LEU A 394 -6.34 12.09 -2.63
CA LEU A 394 -7.71 11.58 -2.68
C LEU A 394 -8.30 11.54 -1.27
N ASP A 395 -9.40 12.24 -1.06
CA ASP A 395 -10.15 12.21 0.17
C ASP A 395 -11.16 11.04 0.22
N ASP A 396 -11.71 10.79 1.38
CA ASP A 396 -12.67 9.70 1.62
C ASP A 396 -14.04 9.91 0.94
N THR A 397 -14.29 11.09 0.37
CA THR A 397 -15.55 11.42 -0.34
C THR A 397 -15.42 11.31 -1.87
N GLY A 398 -14.24 10.96 -2.37
CA GLY A 398 -13.97 10.76 -3.79
C GLY A 398 -13.42 11.98 -4.52
N THR A 399 -13.09 13.05 -3.79
CA THR A 399 -12.44 14.22 -4.38
C THR A 399 -10.93 14.07 -4.34
N THR A 400 -10.29 14.16 -5.49
CA THR A 400 -8.84 14.23 -5.63
C THR A 400 -8.41 15.67 -5.82
N HIS A 401 -7.61 16.18 -4.90
CA HIS A 401 -6.99 17.50 -4.98
C HIS A 401 -5.64 17.40 -5.69
N VAL A 402 -5.43 18.21 -6.70
CA VAL A 402 -4.19 18.28 -7.48
C VAL A 402 -3.38 19.48 -7.02
N LEU A 403 -2.15 19.25 -6.57
CA LEU A 403 -1.31 20.26 -5.96
C LEU A 403 -0.03 20.51 -6.77
N GLN A 404 0.43 21.74 -6.77
CA GLN A 404 1.78 22.08 -7.21
C GLN A 404 2.78 21.56 -6.16
N PRO A 405 3.83 20.80 -6.55
CA PRO A 405 4.86 20.41 -5.61
C PRO A 405 5.77 21.58 -5.23
N GLY A 406 6.39 21.52 -4.03
CA GLY A 406 7.36 22.50 -3.56
C GLY A 406 6.93 23.24 -2.29
N GLN A 407 7.56 24.41 -2.05
CA GLN A 407 7.44 25.14 -0.79
C GLN A 407 6.11 25.89 -0.62
N GLU A 408 5.42 26.18 -1.71
CA GLU A 408 4.18 26.94 -1.68
C GLU A 408 2.97 26.02 -1.79
N PHE A 409 1.99 26.20 -0.90
CA PHE A 409 0.73 25.50 -0.99
C PHE A 409 -0.13 26.09 -2.10
N LYS A 410 -0.43 25.30 -3.13
CA LYS A 410 -1.30 25.71 -4.23
C LYS A 410 -2.09 24.53 -4.78
N VAL A 411 -3.41 24.63 -4.71
CA VAL A 411 -4.32 23.69 -5.37
C VAL A 411 -4.51 24.15 -6.82
N LEU A 412 -4.27 23.25 -7.77
CA LEU A 412 -4.35 23.52 -9.21
C LEU A 412 -5.70 23.10 -9.79
N ALA A 413 -6.24 21.96 -9.33
CA ALA A 413 -7.47 21.37 -9.80
C ALA A 413 -8.07 20.41 -8.76
N THR A 414 -9.31 20.00 -9.02
CA THR A 414 -9.98 18.91 -8.30
C THR A 414 -10.68 17.99 -9.29
N ASN A 415 -10.63 16.68 -9.02
CA ASN A 415 -11.32 15.64 -9.78
C ASN A 415 -12.22 14.86 -8.83
N THR A 416 -13.39 14.39 -9.27
CA THR A 416 -14.35 13.74 -8.37
C THR A 416 -14.93 12.47 -8.99
N LEU A 417 -14.99 11.41 -8.18
CA LEU A 417 -15.70 10.17 -8.47
C LEU A 417 -16.74 9.93 -7.38
N ASP A 418 -17.97 9.48 -7.76
CA ASP A 418 -19.07 9.25 -6.83
C ASP A 418 -18.94 7.89 -6.13
N ASP A 419 -18.05 7.83 -5.15
CA ASP A 419 -17.88 6.68 -4.26
C ASP A 419 -17.13 7.15 -3.00
N LYS A 420 -16.90 6.25 -2.04
CA LYS A 420 -16.01 6.46 -0.92
C LYS A 420 -14.70 5.72 -1.15
N PHE A 421 -13.58 6.34 -0.78
CA PHE A 421 -12.26 5.79 -1.08
C PHE A 421 -11.39 5.68 0.17
N TRP A 422 -10.84 4.48 0.37
CA TRP A 422 -9.90 4.18 1.45
C TRP A 422 -8.61 3.55 0.93
N SER A 423 -8.63 3.04 -0.28
CA SER A 423 -7.48 2.43 -0.96
C SER A 423 -6.63 3.46 -1.69
N SER A 424 -5.33 3.25 -1.73
CA SER A 424 -4.43 4.04 -2.57
C SER A 424 -4.58 3.68 -4.05
N THR A 425 -4.30 4.65 -4.92
CA THR A 425 -4.46 4.53 -6.37
C THR A 425 -3.30 3.74 -6.98
N ALA A 426 -3.57 2.93 -8.01
CA ALA A 426 -2.56 2.34 -8.86
C ALA A 426 -2.43 3.10 -10.19
N MET A 427 -1.21 3.11 -10.76
CA MET A 427 -0.87 3.83 -11.98
C MET A 427 -0.08 2.90 -12.91
N ALA A 428 -0.61 2.55 -14.08
CA ALA A 428 0.09 1.66 -14.98
C ALA A 428 -0.41 1.74 -16.42
N GLY A 429 0.50 1.96 -17.37
CA GLY A 429 0.22 1.89 -18.80
C GLY A 429 -0.87 2.86 -19.25
N GLY A 430 -0.80 4.11 -18.79
CA GLY A 430 -1.74 5.17 -19.15
C GLY A 430 -3.09 5.12 -18.42
N VAL A 431 -3.25 4.24 -17.42
CA VAL A 431 -4.51 4.07 -16.68
C VAL A 431 -4.29 4.25 -15.19
N LEU A 432 -5.13 5.07 -14.55
CA LEU A 432 -5.27 5.14 -13.10
C LEU A 432 -6.36 4.14 -12.68
N ILE A 433 -6.07 3.30 -11.69
CA ILE A 433 -7.04 2.36 -11.14
C ILE A 433 -7.38 2.80 -9.71
N PHE A 434 -8.64 3.14 -9.51
CA PHE A 434 -9.17 3.49 -8.19
C PHE A 434 -10.06 2.35 -7.68
N ARG A 435 -9.93 2.04 -6.40
CA ARG A 435 -10.86 1.18 -5.71
C ARG A 435 -11.68 1.98 -4.72
N GLY A 436 -12.95 2.15 -5.02
CA GLY A 436 -13.95 2.65 -4.08
C GLY A 436 -14.55 1.52 -3.23
N VAL A 437 -15.51 1.88 -2.39
CA VAL A 437 -16.25 0.92 -1.55
C VAL A 437 -17.12 0.00 -2.41
N ASP A 438 -17.80 0.57 -3.42
CA ASP A 438 -18.78 -0.16 -4.24
C ASP A 438 -18.22 -0.54 -5.61
N PHE A 439 -17.26 0.25 -6.14
CA PHE A 439 -16.78 0.08 -7.51
C PHE A 439 -15.25 0.15 -7.62
N VAL A 440 -14.78 -0.44 -8.70
CA VAL A 440 -13.42 -0.23 -9.22
C VAL A 440 -13.54 0.61 -10.48
N TYR A 441 -12.66 1.58 -10.65
CA TYR A 441 -12.68 2.54 -11.74
C TYR A 441 -11.37 2.47 -12.52
N GLY A 442 -11.45 2.44 -13.84
CA GLY A 442 -10.34 2.67 -14.75
C GLY A 442 -10.47 4.06 -15.37
N ILE A 443 -9.50 4.91 -15.14
CA ILE A 443 -9.42 6.27 -15.64
C ILE A 443 -8.26 6.35 -16.63
N GLY A 444 -8.52 6.71 -17.86
CA GLY A 444 -7.53 6.83 -18.94
C GLY A 444 -7.94 7.90 -19.94
N MET A 445 -7.02 8.30 -20.81
CA MET A 445 -7.36 9.22 -21.90
C MET A 445 -8.36 8.52 -22.83
N ALA A 446 -9.49 9.18 -23.11
CA ALA A 446 -10.41 8.71 -24.14
C ALA A 446 -9.71 8.76 -25.51
N GLU A 447 -9.77 7.68 -26.29
CA GLU A 447 -9.25 7.61 -27.65
C GLU A 447 -10.05 8.53 -28.61
#